data_eabd38534e3bafd7e2d9192ceac9b68e
#
_entry.id   eabd38534e3bafd7e2d9192ceac9b68e
#
_cell.length_a   1.000
_cell.length_b   1.000
_cell.length_c   1.000
_cell.angle_alpha   90.00
_cell.angle_beta   90.00
_cell.angle_gamma   90.00
#
_symmetry.space_group_name_H-M   'P 1'
#
loop_
_entity.id
_entity.type
_entity.pdbx_description
1 polymer ?
#
loop_
_entity_poly.entity_id
_entity_poly.type
_entity_poly.pdbx_seq_one_letter_code
_entity_poly.pdbx_strand_id
1 'polypeptide(L)'
;MKAYKYIFKKSILSFLGALLIISAIDFSFNFFAEIDNINENYSLLDALFYSVATEPYRMRSFIYLAAVVGFLAIFVDASFLRAFNTVRQAGLDKIKYSLIIFLPVILLSLASHEFVIPELTKKAEDFRKSKVTSSGSNQPVIIKIEKIDDGNFVMVSEQLAISFNDEGSLELKDQYSGAFGELNYNSNVKQLSFSQLIQNTTSSFEKFSLVSKTELLRRSLNFLSYLVIFLVGLEILISFTKALNVNRILIYGFGACLIYQFIESVFADSISVFMLPYYLQAFPILLILIYFLLRKRFFF
;
A
#
# COMPACT_ATOMS: atom_id res chain seq x y z
N MET A 1 25.28 8.35 23.98
CA MET A 1 24.28 9.12 23.23
C MET A 1 24.67 9.49 21.79
N LYS A 2 25.89 9.98 21.49
CA LYS A 2 26.28 10.40 20.11
C LYS A 2 26.17 9.27 19.06
N ALA A 3 26.59 8.03 19.39
CA ALA A 3 26.57 6.90 18.48
C ALA A 3 25.14 6.45 18.11
N TYR A 4 24.18 6.41 19.05
CA TYR A 4 22.77 6.11 18.78
C TYR A 4 22.15 7.12 17.82
N LYS A 5 22.39 8.41 18.06
CA LYS A 5 21.89 9.50 17.20
C LYS A 5 22.46 9.38 15.77
N TYR A 6 23.74 9.03 15.66
CA TYR A 6 24.41 8.81 14.38
C TYR A 6 23.75 7.66 13.60
N ILE A 7 23.60 6.48 14.24
CA ILE A 7 22.99 5.29 13.64
C ILE A 7 21.56 5.60 13.18
N PHE A 8 20.74 6.18 14.05
CA PHE A 8 19.36 6.52 13.73
C PHE A 8 19.27 7.50 12.55
N LYS A 9 20.05 8.61 12.60
CA LYS A 9 20.06 9.62 11.53
C LYS A 9 20.48 9.02 10.20
N LYS A 10 21.53 8.19 10.19
CA LYS A 10 22.02 7.56 8.96
C LYS A 10 21.03 6.54 8.40
N SER A 11 20.37 5.75 9.25
CA SER A 11 19.34 4.79 8.84
C SER A 11 18.14 5.52 8.19
N ILE A 12 17.63 6.57 8.83
CA ILE A 12 16.52 7.35 8.26
C ILE A 12 16.92 8.04 6.95
N LEU A 13 18.13 8.57 6.86
CA LEU A 13 18.60 9.19 5.62
C LEU A 13 18.73 8.17 4.48
N SER A 14 19.20 6.95 4.78
CA SER A 14 19.27 5.86 3.80
C SER A 14 17.88 5.39 3.35
N PHE A 15 16.92 5.30 4.27
CA PHE A 15 15.51 5.05 3.94
C PHE A 15 14.93 6.12 3.01
N LEU A 16 15.12 7.40 3.34
CA LEU A 16 14.64 8.51 2.51
C LEU A 16 15.29 8.48 1.12
N GLY A 17 16.59 8.16 1.04
CA GLY A 17 17.28 7.99 -0.24
C GLY A 17 16.67 6.85 -1.08
N ALA A 18 16.42 5.69 -0.48
CA ALA A 18 15.78 4.57 -1.17
C ALA A 18 14.34 4.92 -1.60
N LEU A 19 13.59 5.60 -0.74
CA LEU A 19 12.23 6.05 -1.03
C LEU A 19 12.22 7.01 -2.23
N LEU A 20 13.12 8.00 -2.26
CA LEU A 20 13.24 8.94 -3.36
C LEU A 20 13.59 8.26 -4.70
N ILE A 21 14.50 7.28 -4.67
CA ILE A 21 14.86 6.54 -5.90
C ILE A 21 13.66 5.75 -6.43
N ILE A 22 12.96 5.03 -5.57
CA ILE A 22 11.80 4.22 -5.96
C ILE A 22 10.67 5.13 -6.45
N SER A 23 10.41 6.25 -5.74
CA SER A 23 9.44 7.25 -6.13
C SER A 23 9.77 7.88 -7.49
N ALA A 24 11.01 8.25 -7.74
CA ALA A 24 11.42 8.82 -9.03
C ALA A 24 11.20 7.83 -10.19
N ILE A 25 11.45 6.54 -9.98
CA ILE A 25 11.20 5.49 -10.97
C ILE A 25 9.69 5.33 -11.22
N ASP A 26 8.89 5.17 -10.17
CA ASP A 26 7.42 5.02 -10.29
C ASP A 26 6.79 6.25 -10.94
N PHE A 27 7.17 7.45 -10.48
CA PHE A 27 6.74 8.71 -11.06
C PHE A 27 7.03 8.78 -12.57
N SER A 28 8.24 8.43 -12.99
CA SER A 28 8.62 8.46 -14.40
C SER A 28 7.74 7.55 -15.24
N PHE A 29 7.53 6.30 -14.82
CA PHE A 29 6.66 5.37 -15.54
C PHE A 29 5.22 5.86 -15.61
N ASN A 30 4.67 6.35 -14.50
CA ASN A 30 3.30 6.84 -14.46
C ASN A 30 3.12 8.12 -15.30
N PHE A 31 4.09 9.04 -15.24
CA PHE A 31 4.05 10.26 -16.03
C PHE A 31 4.10 9.96 -17.54
N PHE A 32 4.98 9.04 -17.96
CA PHE A 32 5.00 8.61 -19.38
C PHE A 32 3.70 7.94 -19.82
N ALA A 33 3.10 7.12 -18.98
CA ALA A 33 1.80 6.51 -19.28
C ALA A 33 0.67 7.56 -19.35
N GLU A 34 0.77 8.64 -18.56
CA GLU A 34 -0.24 9.70 -18.57
C GLU A 34 -0.10 10.66 -19.77
N ILE A 35 1.07 10.74 -20.40
CA ILE A 35 1.29 11.52 -21.64
C ILE A 35 0.37 11.05 -22.77
N ASP A 36 0.07 9.77 -22.85
CA ASP A 36 -0.81 9.21 -23.88
C ASP A 36 -2.27 9.73 -23.76
N ASN A 37 -2.65 10.30 -22.63
CA ASN A 37 -3.98 10.87 -22.39
C ASN A 37 -4.08 12.37 -22.70
N ILE A 38 -2.98 13.00 -23.15
CA ILE A 38 -2.95 14.44 -23.47
C ILE A 38 -3.86 14.72 -24.65
N ASN A 39 -4.70 15.76 -24.50
CA ASN A 39 -5.62 16.26 -25.51
C ASN A 39 -5.79 17.77 -25.37
N GLU A 40 -6.68 18.38 -26.19
CA GLU A 40 -6.91 19.84 -26.17
C GLU A 40 -7.29 20.38 -24.79
N ASN A 41 -7.96 19.60 -23.96
CA ASN A 41 -8.44 20.01 -22.63
C ASN A 41 -7.53 19.51 -21.48
N TYR A 42 -6.60 18.58 -21.77
CA TYR A 42 -5.71 17.96 -20.80
C TYR A 42 -4.26 18.14 -21.25
N SER A 43 -3.58 19.11 -20.67
CA SER A 43 -2.22 19.52 -21.04
C SER A 43 -1.15 18.68 -20.37
N LEU A 44 0.11 18.82 -20.82
CA LEU A 44 1.28 18.19 -20.19
C LEU A 44 1.41 18.56 -18.69
N LEU A 45 1.08 19.81 -18.32
CA LEU A 45 1.11 20.25 -16.93
C LEU A 45 0.02 19.56 -16.10
N ASP A 46 -1.14 19.30 -16.69
CA ASP A 46 -2.21 18.57 -16.04
C ASP A 46 -1.81 17.10 -15.79
N ALA A 47 -1.15 16.47 -16.77
CA ALA A 47 -0.59 15.12 -16.64
C ALA A 47 0.48 15.05 -15.53
N LEU A 48 1.35 16.05 -15.46
CA LEU A 48 2.36 16.16 -14.40
C LEU A 48 1.69 16.34 -13.04
N PHE A 49 0.71 17.24 -12.91
CA PHE A 49 -0.03 17.45 -11.67
C PHE A 49 -0.72 16.15 -11.20
N TYR A 50 -1.42 15.46 -12.10
CA TYR A 50 -2.08 14.19 -11.80
C TYR A 50 -1.07 13.14 -11.32
N SER A 51 0.06 13.00 -12.01
CA SER A 51 1.12 12.04 -11.67
C SER A 51 1.72 12.32 -10.28
N VAL A 52 1.96 13.58 -9.93
CA VAL A 52 2.44 13.99 -8.60
C VAL A 52 1.37 13.76 -7.53
N ALA A 53 0.12 14.15 -7.79
CA ALA A 53 -0.96 14.04 -6.80
C ALA A 53 -1.34 12.58 -6.49
N THR A 54 -1.18 11.66 -7.44
CA THR A 54 -1.44 10.22 -7.24
C THR A 54 -0.21 9.46 -6.72
N GLU A 55 0.97 10.06 -6.66
CA GLU A 55 2.21 9.44 -6.17
C GLU A 55 2.08 8.84 -4.76
N PRO A 56 1.51 9.52 -3.73
CA PRO A 56 1.38 8.94 -2.40
C PRO A 56 0.58 7.64 -2.39
N TYR A 57 -0.44 7.53 -3.23
CA TYR A 57 -1.24 6.32 -3.36
C TYR A 57 -0.43 5.16 -3.94
N ARG A 58 0.34 5.38 -4.98
CA ARG A 58 1.19 4.35 -5.59
C ARG A 58 2.33 3.94 -4.66
N MET A 59 2.96 4.92 -4.02
CA MET A 59 4.08 4.70 -3.10
C MET A 59 3.70 3.95 -1.81
N ARG A 60 2.40 3.87 -1.45
CA ARG A 60 1.97 3.15 -0.24
C ARG A 60 2.44 1.69 -0.20
N SER A 61 2.50 1.04 -1.37
CA SER A 61 2.94 -0.36 -1.48
C SER A 61 4.46 -0.50 -1.36
N PHE A 62 5.21 0.57 -1.66
CA PHE A 62 6.66 0.56 -1.71
C PHE A 62 7.34 1.16 -0.48
N ILE A 63 6.59 1.82 0.42
CA ILE A 63 7.17 2.50 1.58
C ILE A 63 7.95 1.54 2.50
N TYR A 64 7.40 0.36 2.77
CA TYR A 64 8.07 -0.67 3.59
C TYR A 64 9.20 -1.36 2.83
N LEU A 65 9.04 -1.57 1.52
CA LEU A 65 10.12 -2.07 0.66
C LEU A 65 11.30 -1.11 0.66
N ALA A 66 11.05 0.19 0.47
CA ALA A 66 12.07 1.24 0.56
C ALA A 66 12.76 1.26 1.93
N ALA A 67 12.01 1.03 3.00
CA ALA A 67 12.56 0.94 4.35
C ALA A 67 13.52 -0.26 4.48
N VAL A 68 13.10 -1.46 4.07
CA VAL A 68 13.97 -2.65 4.12
C VAL A 68 15.23 -2.45 3.30
N VAL A 69 15.10 -2.01 2.05
CA VAL A 69 16.25 -1.80 1.15
C VAL A 69 17.17 -0.73 1.70
N GLY A 70 16.63 0.43 2.10
CA GLY A 70 17.39 1.54 2.63
C GLY A 70 18.13 1.18 3.93
N PHE A 71 17.43 0.49 4.86
CA PHE A 71 18.04 0.07 6.12
C PHE A 71 19.07 -1.04 5.96
N LEU A 72 18.96 -1.92 4.95
CA LEU A 72 19.99 -2.91 4.65
C LEU A 72 21.17 -2.28 3.91
N ALA A 73 20.93 -1.37 2.99
CA ALA A 73 21.97 -0.73 2.18
C ALA A 73 22.99 0.03 3.02
N ILE A 74 22.59 0.64 4.13
CA ILE A 74 23.50 1.40 4.99
C ILE A 74 24.59 0.52 5.63
N PHE A 75 24.39 -0.79 5.77
CA PHE A 75 25.37 -1.72 6.31
C PHE A 75 26.58 -1.95 5.41
N VAL A 76 26.55 -1.48 4.16
CA VAL A 76 27.72 -1.41 3.27
C VAL A 76 28.73 -0.37 3.75
N ASP A 77 28.27 0.71 4.42
CA ASP A 77 29.16 1.72 4.99
C ASP A 77 29.93 1.13 6.18
N ALA A 78 31.23 0.95 6.02
CA ALA A 78 32.10 0.40 7.06
C ALA A 78 32.12 1.25 8.34
N SER A 79 31.91 2.57 8.23
CA SER A 79 31.82 3.47 9.40
C SER A 79 30.52 3.25 10.17
N PHE A 80 29.42 3.06 9.47
CA PHE A 80 28.14 2.70 10.06
C PHE A 80 28.20 1.32 10.74
N LEU A 81 28.76 0.32 10.07
CA LEU A 81 28.88 -1.04 10.63
C LEU A 81 29.70 -1.06 11.92
N ARG A 82 30.82 -0.32 11.96
CA ARG A 82 31.62 -0.15 13.19
C ARG A 82 30.82 0.49 14.32
N ALA A 83 30.13 1.60 14.03
CA ALA A 83 29.29 2.28 15.01
C ALA A 83 28.15 1.36 15.51
N PHE A 84 27.50 0.62 14.60
CA PHE A 84 26.46 -0.34 14.94
C PHE A 84 26.98 -1.45 15.87
N ASN A 85 28.15 -2.05 15.57
CA ASN A 85 28.74 -3.08 16.41
C ASN A 85 29.11 -2.55 17.81
N THR A 86 29.63 -1.32 17.91
CA THR A 86 29.91 -0.67 19.19
C THR A 86 28.66 -0.50 20.03
N VAL A 87 27.57 -0.03 19.41
CA VAL A 87 26.28 0.20 20.12
C VAL A 87 25.61 -1.14 20.45
N ARG A 88 25.78 -2.16 19.62
CA ARG A 88 25.32 -3.52 19.91
C ARG A 88 26.00 -4.11 21.15
N GLN A 89 27.31 -3.93 21.28
CA GLN A 89 28.06 -4.34 22.48
C GLN A 89 27.61 -3.58 23.74
N ALA A 90 27.11 -2.34 23.57
CA ALA A 90 26.54 -1.54 24.63
C ALA A 90 25.05 -1.86 24.95
N GLY A 91 24.49 -2.94 24.37
CA GLY A 91 23.14 -3.46 24.68
C GLY A 91 22.03 -3.12 23.70
N LEU A 92 22.35 -2.52 22.54
CA LEU A 92 21.34 -2.37 21.45
C LEU A 92 21.21 -3.70 20.70
N ASP A 93 20.19 -4.49 21.03
CA ASP A 93 19.88 -5.70 20.29
C ASP A 93 19.32 -5.40 18.89
N LYS A 94 19.49 -6.36 17.95
CA LYS A 94 18.99 -6.28 16.57
C LYS A 94 17.49 -5.97 16.51
N ILE A 95 16.71 -6.63 17.38
CA ILE A 95 15.25 -6.43 17.43
C ILE A 95 14.91 -5.01 17.88
N LYS A 96 15.56 -4.53 18.96
CA LYS A 96 15.35 -3.15 19.46
C LYS A 96 15.73 -2.11 18.39
N TYR A 97 16.85 -2.32 17.71
CA TYR A 97 17.26 -1.45 16.59
C TYR A 97 16.19 -1.42 15.51
N SER A 98 15.73 -2.60 15.06
CA SER A 98 14.72 -2.72 14.00
C SER A 98 13.42 -2.01 14.37
N LEU A 99 12.92 -2.20 15.58
CA LEU A 99 11.70 -1.53 16.06
C LEU A 99 11.85 -0.01 16.07
N ILE A 100 13.00 0.50 16.54
CA ILE A 100 13.26 1.95 16.61
C ILE A 100 13.28 2.60 15.23
N ILE A 101 13.93 1.96 14.23
CA ILE A 101 14.02 2.55 12.90
C ILE A 101 12.74 2.37 12.08
N PHE A 102 11.94 1.32 12.33
CA PHE A 102 10.65 1.13 11.65
C PHE A 102 9.53 2.01 12.23
N LEU A 103 9.65 2.49 13.47
CA LEU A 103 8.62 3.33 14.09
C LEU A 103 8.26 4.57 13.24
N PRO A 104 9.22 5.41 12.77
CA PRO A 104 8.88 6.54 11.91
C PRO A 104 8.28 6.12 10.57
N VAL A 105 8.67 4.97 10.02
CA VAL A 105 8.07 4.43 8.78
C VAL A 105 6.62 4.04 8.99
N ILE A 106 6.32 3.38 10.11
CA ILE A 106 4.95 3.01 10.49
C ILE A 106 4.08 4.27 10.64
N LEU A 107 4.57 5.27 11.38
CA LEU A 107 3.85 6.53 11.58
C LEU A 107 3.61 7.26 10.26
N LEU A 108 4.60 7.31 9.38
CA LEU A 108 4.47 7.90 8.06
C LEU A 108 3.43 7.14 7.20
N SER A 109 3.48 5.81 7.22
CA SER A 109 2.51 4.97 6.50
C SER A 109 1.09 5.16 7.02
N LEU A 110 0.89 5.15 8.34
CA LEU A 110 -0.43 5.36 8.95
C LEU A 110 -0.99 6.75 8.62
N ALA A 111 -0.17 7.79 8.79
CA ALA A 111 -0.59 9.16 8.48
C ALA A 111 -0.94 9.34 7.00
N SER A 112 -0.17 8.75 6.09
CA SER A 112 -0.45 8.81 4.65
C SER A 112 -1.75 8.10 4.29
N HIS A 113 -2.03 6.93 4.86
CA HIS A 113 -3.26 6.18 4.59
C HIS A 113 -4.52 6.85 5.16
N GLU A 114 -4.43 7.57 6.29
CA GLU A 114 -5.60 8.20 6.89
C GLU A 114 -5.89 9.57 6.28
N PHE A 115 -4.86 10.40 6.08
CA PHE A 115 -5.08 11.82 5.76
C PHE A 115 -4.71 12.18 4.31
N VAL A 116 -3.65 11.59 3.76
CA VAL A 116 -3.07 12.06 2.50
C VAL A 116 -3.66 11.32 1.30
N ILE A 117 -3.65 10.00 1.33
CA ILE A 117 -4.04 9.17 0.18
C ILE A 117 -5.50 9.38 -0.22
N PRO A 118 -6.50 9.29 0.69
CA PRO A 118 -7.90 9.38 0.29
C PRO A 118 -8.25 10.72 -0.36
N GLU A 119 -7.73 11.81 0.23
CA GLU A 119 -8.05 13.16 -0.21
C GLU A 119 -7.35 13.52 -1.54
N LEU A 120 -6.04 13.28 -1.64
CA LEU A 120 -5.27 13.62 -2.84
C LEU A 120 -5.69 12.78 -4.04
N THR A 121 -5.89 11.46 -3.84
CA THR A 121 -6.28 10.58 -4.94
C THR A 121 -7.65 10.94 -5.48
N LYS A 122 -8.62 11.20 -4.59
CA LYS A 122 -9.96 11.62 -5.02
C LYS A 122 -9.90 12.93 -5.82
N LYS A 123 -9.23 13.96 -5.30
CA LYS A 123 -9.07 15.24 -6.00
C LYS A 123 -8.37 15.09 -7.35
N ALA A 124 -7.34 14.25 -7.42
CA ALA A 124 -6.61 14.00 -8.66
C ALA A 124 -7.48 13.27 -9.71
N GLU A 125 -8.25 12.25 -9.29
CA GLU A 125 -9.15 11.52 -10.18
C GLU A 125 -10.29 12.42 -10.67
N ASP A 126 -10.91 13.21 -9.80
CA ASP A 126 -11.98 14.13 -10.17
C ASP A 126 -11.46 15.20 -11.14
N PHE A 127 -10.27 15.74 -10.88
CA PHE A 127 -9.58 16.67 -11.78
C PHE A 127 -9.32 16.05 -13.17
N ARG A 128 -8.77 14.84 -13.21
CA ARG A 128 -8.51 14.13 -14.46
C ARG A 128 -9.80 13.85 -15.23
N LYS A 129 -10.83 13.33 -14.55
CA LYS A 129 -12.14 13.05 -15.15
C LYS A 129 -12.76 14.32 -15.77
N SER A 130 -12.71 15.45 -15.08
CA SER A 130 -13.27 16.70 -15.57
C SER A 130 -12.61 17.20 -16.86
N LYS A 131 -11.33 16.90 -17.10
CA LYS A 131 -10.56 17.35 -18.24
C LYS A 131 -10.50 16.33 -19.39
N VAL A 132 -10.33 15.06 -19.09
CA VAL A 132 -10.24 14.01 -20.10
C VAL A 132 -11.62 13.66 -20.68
N THR A 133 -12.65 13.60 -19.83
CA THR A 133 -14.01 13.20 -20.27
C THR A 133 -14.74 14.31 -21.01
N SER A 134 -14.34 15.57 -20.85
CA SER A 134 -14.93 16.69 -21.60
C SER A 134 -14.64 16.66 -23.10
N SER A 135 -13.69 15.82 -23.55
CA SER A 135 -13.34 15.67 -24.98
C SER A 135 -14.14 14.61 -25.73
N GLY A 136 -14.92 13.80 -25.06
CA GLY A 136 -15.63 12.71 -25.72
C GLY A 136 -16.90 12.30 -25.03
N SER A 137 -18.00 12.63 -25.69
CA SER A 137 -19.38 12.17 -25.43
C SER A 137 -19.99 12.50 -24.05
N ASN A 138 -20.94 13.44 -24.08
CA ASN A 138 -22.08 13.52 -23.14
C ASN A 138 -22.95 12.24 -23.22
N GLN A 139 -22.37 11.06 -23.15
CA GLN A 139 -23.17 9.87 -22.95
C GLN A 139 -23.48 9.77 -21.45
N PRO A 140 -24.74 9.80 -21.08
CA PRO A 140 -25.12 9.58 -19.68
C PRO A 140 -24.63 8.19 -19.28
N VAL A 141 -23.97 8.13 -18.12
CA VAL A 141 -23.58 6.86 -17.52
C VAL A 141 -24.86 6.14 -17.13
N ILE A 142 -25.22 5.09 -17.87
CA ILE A 142 -26.46 4.35 -17.64
C ILE A 142 -26.20 3.26 -16.60
N ILE A 143 -26.79 3.41 -15.40
CA ILE A 143 -26.81 2.37 -14.37
C ILE A 143 -28.05 1.50 -14.60
N LYS A 144 -27.87 0.25 -15.02
CA LYS A 144 -28.94 -0.73 -15.05
C LYS A 144 -28.97 -1.42 -13.69
N ILE A 145 -29.97 -1.10 -12.88
CA ILE A 145 -30.21 -1.77 -11.60
C ILE A 145 -31.19 -2.90 -11.89
N GLU A 146 -30.74 -4.14 -11.81
CA GLU A 146 -31.63 -5.31 -11.89
C GLU A 146 -32.00 -5.75 -10.48
N LYS A 147 -33.31 -5.84 -10.22
CA LYS A 147 -33.88 -6.36 -8.98
C LYS A 147 -33.83 -7.89 -9.02
N ILE A 148 -33.13 -8.50 -8.07
CA ILE A 148 -33.16 -9.93 -7.84
C ILE A 148 -34.24 -10.25 -6.79
N ASP A 149 -34.98 -11.36 -6.95
CA ASP A 149 -36.23 -11.68 -6.26
C ASP A 149 -36.22 -11.67 -4.71
N ASP A 150 -35.08 -11.63 -4.07
CA ASP A 150 -34.95 -11.63 -2.58
C ASP A 150 -34.66 -10.25 -1.97
N GLY A 151 -34.99 -9.17 -2.65
CA GLY A 151 -34.76 -7.81 -2.15
C GLY A 151 -33.31 -7.35 -2.20
N ASN A 152 -32.40 -8.16 -2.72
CA ASN A 152 -31.00 -7.81 -2.93
C ASN A 152 -30.80 -7.19 -4.31
N PHE A 153 -30.02 -6.10 -4.37
CA PHE A 153 -29.68 -5.42 -5.61
C PHE A 153 -28.23 -5.74 -5.98
N VAL A 154 -28.01 -6.14 -7.23
CA VAL A 154 -26.68 -6.34 -7.77
C VAL A 154 -26.40 -5.26 -8.80
N MET A 155 -25.30 -4.54 -8.66
CA MET A 155 -24.76 -3.69 -9.72
C MET A 155 -24.16 -4.58 -10.79
N VAL A 156 -24.81 -4.66 -11.96
CA VAL A 156 -24.49 -5.66 -12.99
C VAL A 156 -23.58 -5.11 -14.09
N SER A 157 -23.29 -3.82 -14.19
CA SER A 157 -22.39 -3.34 -15.25
C SER A 157 -21.63 -2.06 -14.94
N GLU A 158 -20.50 -1.91 -15.60
CA GLU A 158 -19.63 -0.72 -15.58
C GLU A 158 -20.27 0.50 -16.30
N GLN A 159 -21.41 0.35 -16.95
CA GLN A 159 -22.14 1.43 -17.60
C GLN A 159 -23.49 1.63 -16.93
N LEU A 160 -23.60 2.73 -16.22
CA LEU A 160 -24.77 3.10 -15.45
C LEU A 160 -25.56 4.16 -16.23
N ALA A 161 -26.72 3.83 -16.81
CA ALA A 161 -27.68 4.85 -17.24
C ALA A 161 -28.75 4.99 -16.17
N ILE A 162 -28.78 6.11 -15.49
CA ILE A 162 -29.94 6.51 -14.71
C ILE A 162 -30.75 7.46 -15.58
N SER A 163 -31.75 6.96 -16.28
CA SER A 163 -32.80 7.83 -16.81
C SER A 163 -33.80 8.07 -15.66
N PHE A 164 -33.63 9.17 -14.97
CA PHE A 164 -34.64 9.62 -14.04
C PHE A 164 -35.80 10.23 -14.84
N ASN A 165 -36.94 9.59 -14.82
CA ASN A 165 -38.20 10.34 -14.97
C ASN A 165 -38.42 11.05 -13.64
N ASP A 166 -38.81 12.33 -13.69
CA ASP A 166 -38.91 13.22 -12.54
C ASP A 166 -39.71 12.67 -11.33
N GLU A 167 -40.56 11.69 -11.54
CA GLU A 167 -41.36 11.04 -10.49
C GLU A 167 -40.66 9.80 -9.87
N GLY A 168 -39.75 9.13 -10.57
CA GLY A 168 -39.07 7.91 -10.10
C GLY A 168 -37.78 8.17 -9.25
N SER A 169 -37.24 9.38 -9.36
CA SER A 169 -35.98 9.70 -8.68
C SER A 169 -36.13 9.89 -7.16
N LEU A 170 -37.29 10.35 -6.71
CA LEU A 170 -37.58 10.60 -5.30
C LEU A 170 -37.80 9.30 -4.50
N GLU A 171 -38.55 8.35 -5.07
CA GLU A 171 -38.84 7.07 -4.41
C GLU A 171 -37.57 6.18 -4.31
N LEU A 172 -36.74 6.16 -5.32
CA LEU A 172 -35.46 5.44 -5.27
C LEU A 172 -34.50 6.06 -4.24
N LYS A 173 -34.44 7.38 -4.16
CA LYS A 173 -33.54 8.09 -3.24
C LYS A 173 -33.92 7.86 -1.77
N ASP A 174 -35.20 7.88 -1.44
CA ASP A 174 -35.66 7.67 -0.07
C ASP A 174 -35.60 6.21 0.38
N GLN A 175 -35.83 5.27 -0.51
CA GLN A 175 -35.84 3.85 -0.19
C GLN A 175 -34.42 3.27 -0.02
N TYR A 176 -33.39 3.88 -0.65
CA TYR A 176 -32.02 3.38 -0.67
C TYR A 176 -31.02 4.30 0.03
N SER A 177 -31.40 5.51 0.42
CA SER A 177 -30.52 6.46 1.09
C SER A 177 -29.94 5.90 2.41
N GLY A 178 -30.71 5.10 3.16
CA GLY A 178 -30.26 4.45 4.38
C GLY A 178 -29.24 3.33 4.16
N ALA A 179 -29.40 2.53 3.09
CA ALA A 179 -28.49 1.42 2.79
C ALA A 179 -27.17 1.89 2.14
N PHE A 180 -27.22 3.00 1.38
CA PHE A 180 -26.09 3.54 0.65
C PHE A 180 -25.39 4.69 1.38
N GLY A 181 -26.05 5.37 2.32
CA GLY A 181 -25.49 6.50 3.06
C GLY A 181 -24.33 6.15 3.99
N GLU A 182 -24.21 4.88 4.38
CA GLU A 182 -23.15 4.40 5.28
C GLU A 182 -21.94 3.82 4.54
N LEU A 183 -22.04 3.59 3.24
CA LEU A 183 -20.96 2.99 2.45
C LEU A 183 -20.11 4.07 1.77
N ASN A 184 -18.83 4.06 2.05
CA ASN A 184 -17.87 4.85 1.29
C ASN A 184 -17.61 4.14 -0.06
N TYR A 185 -18.44 4.47 -1.07
CA TYR A 185 -18.27 4.00 -2.43
C TYR A 185 -17.08 4.69 -3.10
N ASN A 186 -15.89 4.17 -2.85
CA ASN A 186 -14.82 4.33 -3.80
C ASN A 186 -14.67 3.01 -4.55
N SER A 187 -14.60 3.08 -5.86
CA SER A 187 -14.41 1.93 -6.75
C SER A 187 -13.16 1.11 -6.41
N ASN A 188 -12.26 1.67 -5.61
CA ASN A 188 -11.03 1.02 -5.21
C ASN A 188 -10.88 1.03 -3.67
N VAL A 189 -11.17 -0.11 -3.03
CA VAL A 189 -11.00 -0.31 -1.57
C VAL A 189 -9.58 0.07 -1.09
N LYS A 190 -8.62 -0.02 -1.99
CA LYS A 190 -7.23 0.35 -1.70
C LYS A 190 -7.02 1.85 -1.47
N GLN A 191 -7.92 2.72 -1.90
CA GLN A 191 -7.87 4.19 -1.71
C GLN A 191 -8.53 4.65 -0.39
N LEU A 192 -9.31 3.78 0.25
CA LEU A 192 -10.04 4.12 1.47
C LEU A 192 -9.11 4.32 2.65
N SER A 193 -9.48 5.22 3.58
CA SER A 193 -8.81 5.38 4.86
C SER A 193 -9.05 4.19 5.79
N PHE A 194 -8.33 4.12 6.91
CA PHE A 194 -8.59 3.09 7.93
C PHE A 194 -9.99 3.25 8.53
N SER A 195 -10.42 4.47 8.81
CA SER A 195 -11.74 4.76 9.34
C SER A 195 -12.85 4.32 8.38
N GLN A 196 -12.70 4.60 7.08
CA GLN A 196 -13.65 4.17 6.05
C GLN A 196 -13.68 2.64 5.88
N LEU A 197 -12.53 1.98 5.95
CA LEU A 197 -12.45 0.52 5.91
C LEU A 197 -13.19 -0.10 7.10
N ILE A 198 -13.02 0.44 8.31
CA ILE A 198 -13.72 -0.04 9.51
C ILE A 198 -15.23 0.09 9.34
N GLN A 199 -15.73 1.22 8.85
CA GLN A 199 -17.15 1.40 8.56
C GLN A 199 -17.66 0.34 7.57
N ASN A 200 -16.92 0.07 6.51
CA ASN A 200 -17.31 -0.93 5.51
C ASN A 200 -17.31 -2.37 6.05
N THR A 201 -16.59 -2.67 7.15
CA THR A 201 -16.63 -4.02 7.76
C THR A 201 -17.98 -4.39 8.35
N THR A 202 -18.79 -3.39 8.72
CA THR A 202 -20.14 -3.55 9.29
C THR A 202 -21.22 -3.53 8.21
N SER A 203 -20.86 -3.38 6.95
CA SER A 203 -21.80 -3.34 5.83
C SER A 203 -22.60 -4.64 5.70
N SER A 204 -23.86 -4.53 5.32
CA SER A 204 -24.73 -5.65 4.96
C SER A 204 -24.29 -6.37 3.67
N PHE A 205 -23.46 -5.72 2.84
CA PHE A 205 -22.93 -6.32 1.62
C PHE A 205 -21.71 -7.18 1.92
N GLU A 206 -21.89 -8.48 1.90
CA GLU A 206 -20.88 -9.46 2.31
C GLU A 206 -19.54 -9.30 1.56
N LYS A 207 -19.58 -9.10 0.24
CA LYS A 207 -18.38 -8.91 -0.58
C LYS A 207 -17.59 -7.65 -0.17
N PHE A 208 -18.26 -6.52 0.07
CA PHE A 208 -17.61 -5.29 0.51
C PHE A 208 -17.02 -5.43 1.91
N SER A 209 -17.76 -6.05 2.82
CA SER A 209 -17.28 -6.35 4.16
C SER A 209 -16.05 -7.26 4.13
N LEU A 210 -16.08 -8.31 3.30
CA LEU A 210 -14.94 -9.24 3.14
C LEU A 210 -13.69 -8.55 2.60
N VAL A 211 -13.82 -7.79 1.50
CA VAL A 211 -12.69 -7.08 0.88
C VAL A 211 -12.13 -6.01 1.82
N SER A 212 -12.99 -5.30 2.55
CA SER A 212 -12.56 -4.29 3.52
C SER A 212 -11.83 -4.92 4.72
N LYS A 213 -12.31 -6.06 5.24
CA LYS A 213 -11.64 -6.84 6.30
C LYS A 213 -10.27 -7.35 5.82
N THR A 214 -10.20 -7.85 4.60
CA THR A 214 -8.95 -8.34 3.99
C THR A 214 -7.92 -7.23 3.86
N GLU A 215 -8.32 -6.06 3.33
CA GLU A 215 -7.43 -4.91 3.18
C GLU A 215 -6.99 -4.33 4.53
N LEU A 216 -7.88 -4.29 5.52
CA LEU A 216 -7.58 -3.83 6.87
C LEU A 216 -6.55 -4.75 7.54
N LEU A 217 -6.74 -6.07 7.45
CA LEU A 217 -5.80 -7.05 7.96
C LEU A 217 -4.46 -6.95 7.24
N ARG A 218 -4.45 -6.79 5.92
CA ARG A 218 -3.27 -6.59 5.09
C ARG A 218 -2.46 -5.39 5.57
N ARG A 219 -3.09 -4.23 5.71
CA ARG A 219 -2.42 -3.00 6.19
C ARG A 219 -1.87 -3.15 7.60
N SER A 220 -2.60 -3.83 8.47
CA SER A 220 -2.18 -4.06 9.86
C SER A 220 -0.99 -5.01 9.97
N LEU A 221 -0.87 -5.98 9.08
CA LEU A 221 0.21 -6.97 9.09
C LEU A 221 1.44 -6.56 8.29
N ASN A 222 1.30 -5.62 7.36
CA ASN A 222 2.38 -5.22 6.47
C ASN A 222 3.66 -4.81 7.21
N PHE A 223 3.55 -3.95 8.22
CA PHE A 223 4.73 -3.51 8.95
C PHE A 223 5.48 -4.68 9.62
N LEU A 224 4.74 -5.65 10.16
CA LEU A 224 5.31 -6.82 10.82
C LEU A 224 6.04 -7.72 9.82
N SER A 225 5.46 -7.93 8.64
CA SER A 225 6.03 -8.73 7.58
C SER A 225 7.37 -8.17 7.10
N TYR A 226 7.40 -6.88 6.78
CA TYR A 226 8.63 -6.22 6.33
C TYR A 226 9.68 -6.10 7.43
N LEU A 227 9.27 -5.93 8.69
CA LEU A 227 10.16 -5.96 9.83
C LEU A 227 10.84 -7.34 9.97
N VAL A 228 10.08 -8.43 9.79
CA VAL A 228 10.66 -9.79 9.82
C VAL A 228 11.58 -10.03 8.63
N ILE A 229 11.22 -9.59 7.42
CA ILE A 229 12.09 -9.66 6.24
C ILE A 229 13.40 -8.91 6.49
N PHE A 230 13.32 -7.71 7.07
CA PHE A 230 14.50 -6.93 7.46
C PHE A 230 15.36 -7.67 8.48
N LEU A 231 14.77 -8.27 9.52
CA LEU A 231 15.49 -9.04 10.53
C LEU A 231 16.23 -10.24 9.91
N VAL A 232 15.55 -10.97 9.00
CA VAL A 232 16.19 -12.08 8.25
C VAL A 232 17.34 -11.55 7.40
N GLY A 233 17.14 -10.46 6.67
CA GLY A 233 18.17 -9.81 5.89
C GLY A 233 19.38 -9.37 6.73
N LEU A 234 19.11 -8.75 7.87
CA LEU A 234 20.14 -8.32 8.81
C LEU A 234 20.93 -9.49 9.39
N GLU A 235 20.28 -10.60 9.70
CA GLU A 235 20.97 -11.82 10.16
C GLU A 235 21.86 -12.41 9.08
N ILE A 236 21.36 -12.49 7.83
CA ILE A 236 22.15 -12.94 6.69
C ILE A 236 23.41 -12.07 6.52
N LEU A 237 23.25 -10.74 6.59
CA LEU A 237 24.35 -9.78 6.43
C LEU A 237 25.40 -9.91 7.53
N ILE A 238 24.97 -10.04 8.79
CA ILE A 238 25.89 -10.12 9.93
C ILE A 238 26.59 -11.49 9.99
N SER A 239 25.95 -12.56 9.50
CA SER A 239 26.51 -13.92 9.48
C SER A 239 27.62 -14.09 8.42
N PHE A 240 27.67 -13.26 7.39
CA PHE A 240 28.72 -13.33 6.38
C PHE A 240 29.98 -12.57 6.85
N THR A 241 31.03 -13.31 7.15
CA THR A 241 32.37 -12.78 7.53
C THR A 241 33.12 -12.17 6.34
N LYS A 242 32.70 -12.40 5.11
CA LYS A 242 33.29 -11.84 3.88
C LYS A 242 32.67 -10.48 3.55
N ALA A 243 33.47 -9.65 2.87
CA ALA A 243 33.07 -8.29 2.48
C ALA A 243 31.61 -8.21 1.97
N LEU A 244 30.86 -7.34 2.61
CA LEU A 244 29.46 -7.07 2.27
C LEU A 244 29.42 -6.52 0.82
N ASN A 245 28.83 -7.29 -0.08
CA ASN A 245 28.66 -6.87 -1.46
C ASN A 245 27.28 -6.21 -1.60
N VAL A 246 27.24 -4.96 -2.09
CA VAL A 246 26.00 -4.18 -2.33
C VAL A 246 25.00 -5.01 -3.12
N ASN A 247 25.46 -5.72 -4.16
CA ASN A 247 24.59 -6.52 -5.02
C ASN A 247 23.84 -7.61 -4.25
N ARG A 248 24.49 -8.25 -3.27
CA ARG A 248 23.82 -9.27 -2.43
C ARG A 248 22.76 -8.66 -1.55
N ILE A 249 23.01 -7.49 -0.98
CA ILE A 249 22.04 -6.76 -0.14
C ILE A 249 20.82 -6.39 -0.96
N LEU A 250 21.02 -5.86 -2.16
CA LEU A 250 19.94 -5.50 -3.06
C LEU A 250 19.14 -6.74 -3.49
N ILE A 251 19.81 -7.83 -3.89
CA ILE A 251 19.14 -9.06 -4.32
C ILE A 251 18.31 -9.66 -3.18
N TYR A 252 18.88 -9.81 -1.98
CA TYR A 252 18.15 -10.41 -0.86
C TYR A 252 17.09 -9.48 -0.28
N GLY A 253 17.38 -8.19 -0.10
CA GLY A 253 16.43 -7.22 0.45
C GLY A 253 15.30 -6.93 -0.53
N PHE A 254 15.64 -6.50 -1.73
CA PHE A 254 14.65 -6.12 -2.74
C PHE A 254 13.89 -7.34 -3.28
N GLY A 255 14.61 -8.43 -3.63
CA GLY A 255 13.99 -9.64 -4.14
C GLY A 255 13.03 -10.29 -3.14
N ALA A 256 13.42 -10.40 -1.86
CA ALA A 256 12.55 -10.94 -0.83
C ALA A 256 11.28 -10.08 -0.63
N CYS A 257 11.41 -8.75 -0.66
CA CYS A 257 10.26 -7.84 -0.55
C CYS A 257 9.32 -7.96 -1.75
N LEU A 258 9.85 -8.05 -2.98
CA LEU A 258 9.02 -8.22 -4.18
C LEU A 258 8.28 -9.57 -4.19
N ILE A 259 8.97 -10.65 -3.84
CA ILE A 259 8.34 -11.98 -3.74
C ILE A 259 7.23 -11.95 -2.68
N TYR A 260 7.50 -11.35 -1.52
CA TYR A 260 6.48 -11.21 -0.47
C TYR A 260 5.27 -10.41 -0.97
N GLN A 261 5.50 -9.26 -1.59
CA GLN A 261 4.43 -8.38 -2.11
C GLN A 261 3.59 -9.09 -3.18
N PHE A 262 4.23 -9.87 -4.05
CA PHE A 262 3.54 -10.69 -5.05
C PHE A 262 2.65 -11.75 -4.39
N ILE A 263 3.20 -12.54 -3.46
CA ILE A 263 2.44 -13.57 -2.75
C ILE A 263 1.26 -12.93 -1.99
N GLU A 264 1.49 -11.83 -1.28
CA GLU A 264 0.46 -11.10 -0.53
C GLU A 264 -0.69 -10.63 -1.44
N SER A 265 -0.36 -10.07 -2.63
CA SER A 265 -1.38 -9.63 -3.58
C SER A 265 -2.19 -10.78 -4.15
N VAL A 266 -1.54 -11.91 -4.49
CA VAL A 266 -2.23 -13.12 -4.95
C VAL A 266 -3.21 -13.64 -3.90
N PHE A 267 -2.83 -13.64 -2.61
CA PHE A 267 -3.74 -14.04 -1.53
C PHE A 267 -4.93 -13.08 -1.41
N ALA A 268 -4.70 -11.77 -1.43
CA ALA A 268 -5.77 -10.78 -1.34
C ALA A 268 -6.77 -10.91 -2.50
N ASP A 269 -6.27 -11.07 -3.72
CA ASP A 269 -7.10 -11.23 -4.91
C ASP A 269 -7.86 -12.56 -4.87
N SER A 270 -7.21 -13.66 -4.45
CA SER A 270 -7.86 -14.96 -4.30
C SER A 270 -8.99 -14.92 -3.26
N ILE A 271 -8.80 -14.25 -2.12
CA ILE A 271 -9.83 -14.09 -1.09
C ILE A 271 -11.04 -13.34 -1.69
N SER A 272 -10.82 -12.28 -2.46
CA SER A 272 -11.89 -11.47 -3.04
C SER A 272 -12.66 -12.19 -4.16
N VAL A 273 -11.96 -13.00 -4.97
CA VAL A 273 -12.56 -13.74 -6.11
C VAL A 273 -13.31 -14.97 -5.66
N PHE A 274 -12.72 -15.77 -4.76
CA PHE A 274 -13.28 -17.05 -4.31
C PHE A 274 -14.09 -16.93 -3.01
N MET A 275 -14.31 -15.71 -2.50
CA MET A 275 -15.02 -15.46 -1.24
C MET A 275 -14.45 -16.25 -0.06
N LEU A 276 -13.11 -16.39 -0.02
CA LEU A 276 -12.43 -17.12 1.05
C LEU A 276 -12.40 -16.31 2.35
N PRO A 277 -12.23 -16.95 3.50
CA PRO A 277 -12.15 -16.26 4.77
C PRO A 277 -10.99 -15.25 4.81
N TYR A 278 -11.24 -14.02 5.24
CA TYR A 278 -10.28 -12.90 5.25
C TYR A 278 -9.00 -13.17 6.06
N TYR A 279 -9.07 -14.04 7.09
CA TYR A 279 -7.89 -14.38 7.91
C TYR A 279 -6.81 -15.15 7.15
N LEU A 280 -7.12 -15.73 5.97
CA LEU A 280 -6.12 -16.33 5.10
C LEU A 280 -5.09 -15.32 4.61
N GLN A 281 -5.40 -14.02 4.64
CA GLN A 281 -4.42 -12.96 4.35
C GLN A 281 -3.23 -12.95 5.34
N ALA A 282 -3.37 -13.58 6.50
CA ALA A 282 -2.26 -13.75 7.44
C ALA A 282 -1.28 -14.89 7.06
N PHE A 283 -1.63 -15.74 6.09
CA PHE A 283 -0.81 -16.90 5.75
C PHE A 283 0.60 -16.54 5.24
N PRO A 284 0.80 -15.56 4.33
CA PRO A 284 2.14 -15.17 3.88
C PRO A 284 3.09 -14.76 5.03
N ILE A 285 2.59 -14.01 6.02
CA ILE A 285 3.40 -13.62 7.16
C ILE A 285 3.74 -14.80 8.06
N LEU A 286 2.79 -15.73 8.26
CA LEU A 286 3.03 -16.94 9.03
C LEU A 286 4.18 -17.78 8.43
N LEU A 287 4.23 -17.91 7.11
CA LEU A 287 5.33 -18.61 6.43
C LEU A 287 6.69 -17.95 6.70
N ILE A 288 6.77 -16.61 6.64
CA ILE A 288 8.01 -15.89 6.91
C ILE A 288 8.42 -16.02 8.38
N LEU A 289 7.47 -15.94 9.31
CA LEU A 289 7.71 -16.12 10.74
C LEU A 289 8.22 -17.54 11.04
N ILE A 290 7.62 -18.55 10.45
CA ILE A 290 8.07 -19.95 10.59
C ILE A 290 9.50 -20.08 10.05
N TYR A 291 9.79 -19.54 8.87
CA TYR A 291 11.13 -19.54 8.30
C TYR A 291 12.14 -18.85 9.23
N PHE A 292 11.81 -17.69 9.79
CA PHE A 292 12.65 -16.96 10.74
C PHE A 292 12.94 -17.77 12.01
N LEU A 293 11.93 -18.40 12.59
CA LEU A 293 12.04 -19.23 13.79
C LEU A 293 12.88 -20.50 13.54
N LEU A 294 12.62 -21.19 12.43
CA LEU A 294 13.41 -22.37 12.04
C LEU A 294 14.86 -22.00 11.82
N ARG A 295 15.12 -20.93 11.09
CA ARG A 295 16.50 -20.45 10.88
C ARG A 295 17.21 -20.16 12.20
N LYS A 296 16.54 -19.47 13.13
CA LYS A 296 17.10 -19.18 14.45
C LYS A 296 17.43 -20.45 15.25
N ARG A 297 16.62 -21.50 15.09
CA ARG A 297 16.79 -22.77 15.82
C ARG A 297 17.90 -23.65 15.22
N PHE A 298 18.06 -23.67 13.90
CA PHE A 298 18.96 -24.61 13.22
C PHE A 298 20.32 -24.03 12.84
N PHE A 299 20.46 -22.69 12.82
CA PHE A 299 21.70 -22.01 12.40
C PHE A 299 22.36 -21.19 13.51
N PHE A 300 21.85 -21.26 14.73
CA PHE A 300 22.42 -20.75 15.97
C PHE A 300 22.21 -21.76 17.11
#